data_f586a467c182e1be7a9e3f2a151d85db
#
_entry.id   f586a467c182e1be7a9e3f2a151d85db
#
_cell.length_a   1.000
_cell.length_b   1.000
_cell.length_c   1.000
_cell.angle_alpha   90.00
_cell.angle_beta   90.00
_cell.angle_gamma   90.00
#
_symmetry.space_group_name_H-M   'P 1'
#
loop_
_entity.id
_entity.type
_entity.pdbx_description
1 polymer ?
#
loop_
_entity_poly.entity_id
_entity_poly.type
_entity_poly.pdbx_seq_one_letter_code
_entity_poly.pdbx_strand_id
1 'polypeptide(L)'
;HNREVAPAGPGELAPLSLGPLEVCPPVVLAPMAGVTNYPFRAICRGFGAGLYVSEMITARPLVERRDKTLKLADFGPDESPRSLQLYGVDPHYVGEAVARLVGEGKVDHIDMNFGCPVRKVTRKGGGAAIPVKPNLLRNIVRAAVKNAGAVPVTIKFRLGIDDGLLTYLDAGRIGEEEGVAAVGLHARTAAQLYDGESRWDAI
;
A
#
# COMPACT_ATOMS: atom_id res chain seq x y z
N HIS A 1 -16.81 -14.60 -16.54
CA HIS A 1 -17.26 -15.51 -15.47
C HIS A 1 -18.09 -14.84 -14.36
N ASN A 2 -18.21 -13.50 -14.32
CA ASN A 2 -19.00 -12.82 -13.27
C ASN A 2 -20.34 -12.26 -13.78
N ARG A 3 -20.86 -12.76 -14.91
CA ARG A 3 -22.14 -12.28 -15.49
C ARG A 3 -23.38 -12.73 -14.73
N GLU A 4 -23.25 -13.66 -13.81
CA GLU A 4 -24.37 -14.24 -13.04
C GLU A 4 -24.41 -13.74 -11.58
N VAL A 5 -23.43 -12.94 -11.15
CA VAL A 5 -23.42 -12.38 -9.80
C VAL A 5 -24.09 -11.01 -9.83
N ALA A 6 -25.21 -10.88 -9.15
CA ALA A 6 -25.87 -9.59 -8.97
C ALA A 6 -24.93 -8.64 -8.21
N PRO A 7 -24.83 -7.36 -8.59
CA PRO A 7 -24.07 -6.39 -7.80
C PRO A 7 -24.67 -6.28 -6.40
N ALA A 8 -23.81 -6.14 -5.39
CA ALA A 8 -24.24 -5.91 -4.01
C ALA A 8 -25.12 -4.65 -3.92
N GLY A 9 -26.22 -4.74 -3.19
CA GLY A 9 -27.09 -3.61 -2.91
C GLY A 9 -26.46 -2.62 -1.93
N PRO A 10 -26.96 -1.37 -1.86
CA PRO A 10 -26.50 -0.40 -0.87
C PRO A 10 -26.66 -0.96 0.56
N GLY A 11 -25.57 -0.95 1.33
CA GLY A 11 -25.52 -1.44 2.71
C GLY A 11 -25.41 -2.97 2.88
N GLU A 12 -25.34 -3.73 1.80
CA GLU A 12 -25.18 -5.19 1.85
C GLU A 12 -23.76 -5.60 2.32
N LEU A 13 -22.75 -4.77 2.07
CA LEU A 13 -21.40 -4.97 2.57
C LEU A 13 -21.07 -3.96 3.66
N ALA A 14 -20.59 -4.45 4.81
CA ALA A 14 -20.11 -3.57 5.87
C ALA A 14 -18.90 -2.75 5.41
N PRO A 15 -18.77 -1.48 5.82
CA PRO A 15 -17.58 -0.71 5.56
C PRO A 15 -16.31 -1.39 6.11
N LEU A 16 -15.18 -1.16 5.45
CA LEU A 16 -13.87 -1.55 5.96
C LEU A 16 -13.31 -0.43 6.82
N SER A 17 -13.05 -0.71 8.10
CA SER A 17 -12.44 0.26 9.02
C SER A 17 -10.92 0.17 8.96
N LEU A 18 -10.26 1.27 8.61
CA LEU A 18 -8.80 1.43 8.65
C LEU A 18 -8.47 2.44 9.76
N GLY A 19 -8.45 1.99 11.02
CA GLY A 19 -8.38 2.90 12.15
C GLY A 19 -9.55 3.88 12.14
N PRO A 20 -9.33 5.19 12.09
CA PRO A 20 -10.41 6.19 12.05
C PRO A 20 -11.04 6.37 10.65
N LEU A 21 -10.46 5.76 9.61
CA LEU A 21 -10.94 5.90 8.24
C LEU A 21 -11.91 4.77 7.87
N GLU A 22 -13.15 5.14 7.53
CA GLU A 22 -14.16 4.22 7.00
C GLU A 22 -14.10 4.19 5.48
N VAL A 23 -13.95 2.99 4.90
CA VAL A 23 -13.89 2.75 3.46
C VAL A 23 -15.17 2.05 3.02
N CYS A 24 -16.03 2.76 2.31
CA CYS A 24 -17.33 2.26 1.84
C CYS A 24 -17.56 2.67 0.36
N PRO A 25 -17.87 1.71 -0.53
CA PRO A 25 -17.87 0.25 -0.28
C PRO A 25 -16.46 -0.27 0.09
N PRO A 26 -16.33 -1.47 0.68
CA PRO A 26 -15.04 -2.04 1.11
C PRO A 26 -14.21 -2.54 -0.09
N VAL A 27 -14.06 -1.67 -1.07
CA VAL A 27 -13.32 -1.91 -2.32
C VAL A 27 -12.20 -0.89 -2.42
N VAL A 28 -10.99 -1.38 -2.61
CA VAL A 28 -9.78 -0.55 -2.71
C VAL A 28 -9.15 -0.71 -4.10
N LEU A 29 -8.97 0.40 -4.80
CA LEU A 29 -8.12 0.41 -6.00
C LEU A 29 -6.67 0.20 -5.57
N ALA A 30 -6.10 -0.96 -5.93
CA ALA A 30 -4.73 -1.30 -5.57
C ALA A 30 -3.72 -0.35 -6.24
N PRO A 31 -2.62 0.00 -5.54
CA PRO A 31 -1.56 0.83 -6.11
C PRO A 31 -0.81 0.11 -7.23
N MET A 32 -0.63 0.80 -8.36
CA MET A 32 0.07 0.28 -9.54
C MET A 32 1.00 1.36 -10.09
N ALA A 33 2.32 1.10 -10.01
CA ALA A 33 3.34 2.03 -10.50
C ALA A 33 3.18 2.32 -12.00
N GLY A 34 3.16 3.61 -12.36
CA GLY A 34 2.93 4.08 -13.73
C GLY A 34 1.48 3.99 -14.19
N VAL A 35 0.55 3.56 -13.34
CA VAL A 35 -0.88 3.41 -13.69
C VAL A 35 -1.77 4.26 -12.79
N THR A 36 -1.69 4.12 -11.46
CA THR A 36 -2.58 4.79 -10.53
C THR A 36 -2.16 6.24 -10.22
N ASN A 37 -1.82 7.00 -11.25
CA ASN A 37 -1.65 8.45 -11.19
C ASN A 37 -3.02 9.15 -11.02
N TYR A 38 -3.01 10.46 -10.75
CA TYR A 38 -4.25 11.21 -10.51
C TYR A 38 -5.30 11.06 -11.62
N PRO A 39 -4.98 11.22 -12.92
CA PRO A 39 -5.98 11.08 -13.98
C PRO A 39 -6.65 9.68 -14.00
N PHE A 40 -5.89 8.62 -13.77
CA PHE A 40 -6.45 7.27 -13.71
C PHE A 40 -7.34 7.08 -12.49
N ARG A 41 -6.91 7.54 -11.30
CA ARG A 41 -7.74 7.48 -10.10
C ARG A 41 -9.03 8.29 -10.25
N ALA A 42 -8.96 9.47 -10.88
CA ALA A 42 -10.14 10.29 -11.17
C ALA A 42 -11.17 9.55 -12.05
N ILE A 43 -10.71 8.85 -13.09
CA ILE A 43 -11.60 8.01 -13.92
C ILE A 43 -12.19 6.87 -13.07
N CYS A 44 -11.36 6.16 -12.29
CA CYS A 44 -11.81 5.04 -11.47
C CYS A 44 -12.84 5.44 -10.41
N ARG A 45 -12.79 6.69 -9.90
CA ARG A 45 -13.77 7.21 -8.93
C ARG A 45 -15.20 7.21 -9.49
N GLY A 46 -15.35 7.35 -10.79
CA GLY A 46 -16.66 7.22 -11.45
C GLY A 46 -17.28 5.82 -11.35
N PHE A 47 -16.49 4.81 -10.97
CA PHE A 47 -16.95 3.43 -10.80
C PHE A 47 -17.19 3.02 -9.33
N GLY A 48 -16.93 3.89 -8.37
CA GLY A 48 -17.45 3.78 -7.00
C GLY A 48 -16.67 2.86 -6.05
N ALA A 49 -15.34 2.77 -6.11
CA ALA A 49 -14.58 2.15 -5.01
C ALA A 49 -14.52 3.10 -3.78
N GLY A 50 -14.29 2.54 -2.59
CA GLY A 50 -14.21 3.33 -1.36
C GLY A 50 -12.85 3.97 -1.10
N LEU A 51 -11.76 3.44 -1.68
CA LEU A 51 -10.41 3.98 -1.53
C LEU A 51 -9.60 3.81 -2.82
N TYR A 52 -8.78 4.81 -3.14
CA TYR A 52 -7.94 4.83 -4.34
C TYR A 52 -6.50 5.14 -3.93
N VAL A 53 -5.65 4.11 -3.94
CA VAL A 53 -4.26 4.26 -3.51
C VAL A 53 -3.40 4.78 -4.67
N SER A 54 -2.56 5.78 -4.41
CA SER A 54 -1.63 6.32 -5.41
C SER A 54 -0.61 5.28 -5.86
N GLU A 55 0.11 5.56 -6.93
CA GLU A 55 1.32 4.81 -7.24
C GLU A 55 2.39 4.99 -6.14
N MET A 56 3.37 4.08 -6.08
CA MET A 56 4.37 4.10 -5.01
C MET A 56 5.32 5.29 -5.13
N ILE A 57 5.46 6.03 -4.04
CA ILE A 57 6.35 7.18 -3.91
C ILE A 57 7.59 6.78 -3.10
N THR A 58 8.77 7.10 -3.61
CA THR A 58 10.02 6.76 -2.91
C THR A 58 10.26 7.73 -1.75
N ALA A 59 10.45 7.22 -0.53
CA ALA A 59 10.56 8.01 0.69
C ALA A 59 11.74 9.00 0.67
N ARG A 60 12.97 8.54 0.39
CA ARG A 60 14.15 9.41 0.38
C ARG A 60 14.05 10.60 -0.59
N PRO A 61 13.70 10.44 -1.89
CA PRO A 61 13.50 11.58 -2.78
C PRO A 61 12.37 12.53 -2.34
N LEU A 62 11.36 12.01 -1.61
CA LEU A 62 10.31 12.86 -1.03
C LEU A 62 10.87 13.77 0.08
N VAL A 63 11.67 13.21 0.99
CA VAL A 63 12.36 13.95 2.04
C VAL A 63 13.33 14.96 1.44
N GLU A 64 14.11 14.58 0.43
CA GLU A 64 15.03 15.44 -0.31
C GLU A 64 14.31 16.49 -1.20
N ARG A 65 12.98 16.54 -1.20
CA ARG A 65 12.14 17.51 -1.95
C ARG A 65 12.37 17.51 -3.46
N ARG A 66 12.59 16.35 -4.06
CA ARG A 66 12.79 16.28 -5.51
C ARG A 66 11.48 16.57 -6.24
N ASP A 67 11.48 17.57 -7.13
CA ASP A 67 10.29 18.05 -7.83
C ASP A 67 9.45 16.95 -8.47
N LYS A 68 10.11 16.00 -9.15
CA LYS A 68 9.41 14.87 -9.77
C LYS A 68 8.66 14.02 -8.74
N THR A 69 9.23 13.81 -7.55
CA THR A 69 8.62 13.02 -6.48
C THR A 69 7.48 13.78 -5.83
N LEU A 70 7.65 15.08 -5.62
CA LEU A 70 6.59 15.93 -5.08
C LEU A 70 5.37 15.95 -6.00
N LYS A 71 5.57 16.11 -7.32
CA LYS A 71 4.48 16.05 -8.32
C LYS A 71 3.76 14.70 -8.33
N LEU A 72 4.48 13.59 -8.11
CA LEU A 72 3.87 12.25 -8.03
C LEU A 72 3.09 12.03 -6.73
N ALA A 73 3.46 12.73 -5.66
CA ALA A 73 2.80 12.66 -4.36
C ALA A 73 1.60 13.60 -4.23
N ASP A 74 1.34 14.43 -5.25
CA ASP A 74 0.20 15.35 -5.23
C ASP A 74 -1.11 14.62 -5.56
N PHE A 75 -2.16 15.12 -4.94
CA PHE A 75 -3.54 14.70 -5.16
C PHE A 75 -4.33 15.77 -5.90
N GLY A 76 -5.37 15.36 -6.59
CA GLY A 76 -6.31 16.28 -7.18
C GLY A 76 -7.16 17.00 -6.12
N PRO A 77 -7.73 18.16 -6.47
CA PRO A 77 -8.49 18.99 -5.53
C PRO A 77 -9.74 18.32 -5.00
N ASP A 78 -10.24 17.31 -5.69
CA ASP A 78 -11.44 16.55 -5.39
C ASP A 78 -11.16 15.16 -4.80
N GLU A 79 -9.88 14.80 -4.59
CA GLU A 79 -9.53 13.50 -4.01
C GLU A 79 -9.66 13.50 -2.48
N SER A 80 -10.61 12.70 -2.00
CA SER A 80 -10.82 12.38 -0.58
C SER A 80 -11.42 10.97 -0.47
N PRO A 81 -10.89 10.10 0.40
CA PRO A 81 -9.66 10.27 1.17
C PRO A 81 -8.40 10.19 0.28
N ARG A 82 -7.35 10.91 0.69
CA ARG A 82 -6.05 10.93 0.01
C ARG A 82 -5.17 9.80 0.52
N SER A 83 -5.06 8.74 -0.27
CA SER A 83 -4.31 7.54 0.08
C SER A 83 -3.01 7.47 -0.71
N LEU A 84 -1.87 7.55 -0.02
CA LEU A 84 -0.55 7.56 -0.64
C LEU A 84 0.22 6.29 -0.31
N GLN A 85 0.76 5.63 -1.36
CA GLN A 85 1.66 4.51 -1.13
C GLN A 85 3.12 4.96 -1.07
N LEU A 86 3.80 4.67 0.06
CA LEU A 86 5.23 4.88 0.23
C LEU A 86 6.03 3.62 -0.04
N TYR A 87 7.25 3.83 -0.52
CA TYR A 87 8.28 2.82 -0.72
C TYR A 87 9.63 3.34 -0.16
N GLY A 88 10.30 2.53 0.62
CA GLY A 88 11.63 2.84 1.15
C GLY A 88 12.31 1.61 1.73
N VAL A 89 13.64 1.63 1.80
CA VAL A 89 14.48 0.55 2.36
C VAL A 89 15.19 1.00 3.64
N ASP A 90 15.07 2.28 3.99
CA ASP A 90 15.70 2.90 5.15
C ASP A 90 14.62 3.40 6.11
N PRO A 91 14.52 2.85 7.35
CA PRO A 91 13.54 3.27 8.33
C PRO A 91 13.58 4.77 8.66
N HIS A 92 14.77 5.38 8.65
CA HIS A 92 14.93 6.81 8.94
C HIS A 92 14.19 7.66 7.88
N TYR A 93 14.50 7.45 6.59
CA TYR A 93 13.82 8.18 5.52
C TYR A 93 12.32 7.88 5.43
N VAL A 94 11.90 6.66 5.78
CA VAL A 94 10.47 6.34 5.83
C VAL A 94 9.79 7.13 6.94
N GLY A 95 10.36 7.16 8.14
CA GLY A 95 9.82 7.92 9.26
C GLY A 95 9.72 9.42 8.95
N GLU A 96 10.77 10.02 8.39
CA GLU A 96 10.76 11.43 7.98
C GLU A 96 9.73 11.73 6.88
N ALA A 97 9.59 10.83 5.89
CA ALA A 97 8.61 10.98 4.83
C ALA A 97 7.18 10.98 5.36
N VAL A 98 6.88 10.03 6.29
CA VAL A 98 5.57 9.94 6.94
C VAL A 98 5.30 11.18 7.79
N ALA A 99 6.24 11.56 8.69
CA ALA A 99 6.10 12.75 9.53
C ALA A 99 5.81 14.00 8.70
N ARG A 100 6.47 14.14 7.56
CA ARG A 100 6.27 15.26 6.66
C ARG A 100 4.90 15.24 6.00
N LEU A 101 4.48 14.12 5.40
CA LEU A 101 3.18 13.99 4.72
C LEU A 101 2.02 14.29 5.68
N VAL A 102 2.12 13.80 6.90
CA VAL A 102 1.13 14.02 7.96
C VAL A 102 1.18 15.45 8.46
N GLY A 103 2.37 15.98 8.77
CA GLY A 103 2.54 17.35 9.27
C GLY A 103 2.12 18.43 8.26
N GLU A 104 2.25 18.17 6.96
CA GLU A 104 1.77 19.04 5.90
C GLU A 104 0.26 18.82 5.58
N GLY A 105 -0.42 17.90 6.28
CA GLY A 105 -1.83 17.58 6.04
C GLY A 105 -2.13 17.06 4.63
N LYS A 106 -1.17 16.37 4.02
CA LYS A 106 -1.26 15.93 2.61
C LYS A 106 -1.94 14.59 2.41
N VAL A 107 -2.07 13.79 3.46
CA VAL A 107 -2.60 12.42 3.37
C VAL A 107 -3.61 12.12 4.47
N ASP A 108 -4.58 11.29 4.15
CA ASP A 108 -5.59 10.76 5.06
C ASP A 108 -5.33 9.26 5.35
N HIS A 109 -4.46 8.62 4.54
CA HIS A 109 -4.05 7.23 4.68
C HIS A 109 -2.66 7.04 4.04
N ILE A 110 -1.83 6.19 4.66
CA ILE A 110 -0.52 5.79 4.12
C ILE A 110 -0.49 4.27 3.96
N ASP A 111 -0.15 3.80 2.77
CA ASP A 111 0.11 2.39 2.49
C ASP A 111 1.61 2.16 2.25
N MET A 112 2.18 1.10 2.82
CA MET A 112 3.59 0.75 2.65
C MET A 112 3.77 -0.38 1.64
N ASN A 113 4.62 -0.17 0.63
CA ASN A 113 4.89 -1.18 -0.41
C ASN A 113 5.97 -2.17 0.00
N PHE A 114 5.57 -3.42 0.21
CA PHE A 114 6.45 -4.57 0.42
C PHE A 114 6.19 -5.70 -0.59
N GLY A 115 5.54 -5.37 -1.73
CA GLY A 115 5.14 -6.36 -2.72
C GLY A 115 5.65 -6.12 -4.14
N CYS A 116 6.31 -4.99 -4.43
CA CYS A 116 6.80 -4.71 -5.78
C CYS A 116 7.88 -5.73 -6.21
N PRO A 117 7.64 -6.54 -7.29
CA PRO A 117 8.56 -7.59 -7.71
C PRO A 117 9.61 -7.10 -8.72
N VAL A 118 9.52 -5.85 -9.17
CA VAL A 118 10.36 -5.33 -10.25
C VAL A 118 11.83 -5.35 -9.87
N ARG A 119 12.68 -5.90 -10.74
CA ARG A 119 14.14 -6.05 -10.49
C ARG A 119 14.85 -4.76 -10.10
N LYS A 120 14.44 -3.60 -10.64
CA LYS A 120 14.98 -2.29 -10.28
C LYS A 120 14.78 -1.96 -8.80
N VAL A 121 13.72 -2.49 -8.18
CA VAL A 121 13.35 -2.32 -6.78
C VAL A 121 14.00 -3.40 -5.91
N THR A 122 13.83 -4.68 -6.29
CA THR A 122 14.27 -5.82 -5.48
C THR A 122 15.80 -5.96 -5.41
N ARG A 123 16.54 -5.60 -6.47
CA ARG A 123 18.02 -5.56 -6.45
C ARG A 123 18.59 -4.59 -5.43
N LYS A 124 17.81 -3.58 -5.05
CA LYS A 124 18.16 -2.61 -3.99
C LYS A 124 17.66 -3.04 -2.62
N GLY A 125 17.18 -4.27 -2.49
CA GLY A 125 16.64 -4.82 -1.25
C GLY A 125 15.24 -4.31 -0.89
N GLY A 126 14.49 -3.75 -1.84
CA GLY A 126 13.19 -3.14 -1.62
C GLY A 126 12.01 -3.98 -2.13
N GLY A 127 10.80 -3.47 -1.94
CA GLY A 127 9.56 -4.14 -2.38
C GLY A 127 9.45 -5.55 -1.80
N ALA A 128 9.23 -6.55 -2.66
CA ALA A 128 9.07 -7.95 -2.25
C ALA A 128 10.32 -8.56 -1.57
N ALA A 129 11.49 -7.92 -1.64
CA ALA A 129 12.70 -8.39 -0.96
C ALA A 129 12.76 -7.96 0.53
N ILE A 130 11.95 -7.00 0.98
CA ILE A 130 11.98 -6.53 2.38
C ILE A 130 11.45 -7.59 3.35
N PRO A 131 10.34 -8.30 3.11
CA PRO A 131 9.82 -9.31 4.02
C PRO A 131 10.77 -10.50 4.26
N VAL A 132 11.73 -10.73 3.37
CA VAL A 132 12.82 -11.73 3.58
C VAL A 132 13.74 -11.34 4.74
N LYS A 133 13.70 -10.08 5.18
CA LYS A 133 14.49 -9.52 6.27
C LYS A 133 13.55 -9.02 7.38
N PRO A 134 13.05 -9.89 8.26
CA PRO A 134 12.02 -9.55 9.24
C PRO A 134 12.35 -8.33 10.10
N ASN A 135 13.61 -8.21 10.56
CA ASN A 135 14.04 -7.07 11.37
C ASN A 135 14.01 -5.74 10.58
N LEU A 136 14.33 -5.77 9.29
CA LEU A 136 14.25 -4.58 8.45
C LEU A 136 12.79 -4.19 8.20
N LEU A 137 11.92 -5.17 7.88
CA LEU A 137 10.48 -4.96 7.74
C LEU A 137 9.91 -4.32 9.01
N ARG A 138 10.19 -4.92 10.17
CA ARG A 138 9.75 -4.41 11.47
C ARG A 138 10.17 -2.95 11.71
N ASN A 139 11.44 -2.65 11.48
CA ASN A 139 11.96 -1.30 11.70
C ASN A 139 11.33 -0.26 10.76
N ILE A 140 11.06 -0.63 9.50
CA ILE A 140 10.39 0.24 8.53
C ILE A 140 8.93 0.49 8.94
N VAL A 141 8.19 -0.58 9.28
CA VAL A 141 6.78 -0.49 9.70
C VAL A 141 6.66 0.35 10.98
N ARG A 142 7.50 0.06 11.98
CA ARG A 142 7.57 0.83 13.24
C ARG A 142 7.83 2.31 12.98
N ALA A 143 8.78 2.63 12.10
CA ALA A 143 9.08 4.03 11.76
C ALA A 143 7.88 4.72 11.10
N ALA A 144 7.16 4.02 10.21
CA ALA A 144 5.97 4.56 9.58
C ALA A 144 4.86 4.81 10.60
N VAL A 145 4.47 3.79 11.38
CA VAL A 145 3.38 3.89 12.37
C VAL A 145 3.68 4.95 13.44
N LYS A 146 4.90 4.95 14.00
CA LYS A 146 5.31 5.93 15.01
C LYS A 146 5.16 7.38 14.55
N ASN A 147 5.38 7.65 13.28
CA ASN A 147 5.36 9.02 12.74
C ASN A 147 4.02 9.40 12.07
N ALA A 148 3.07 8.48 12.00
CA ALA A 148 1.78 8.70 11.34
C ALA A 148 0.73 9.38 12.24
N GLY A 149 0.93 9.39 13.56
CA GLY A 149 -0.05 9.95 14.51
C GLY A 149 -1.42 9.28 14.37
N ALA A 150 -2.46 10.03 14.06
CA ALA A 150 -3.82 9.53 13.85
C ALA A 150 -4.08 9.02 12.42
N VAL A 151 -3.16 9.25 11.47
CA VAL A 151 -3.31 8.77 10.08
C VAL A 151 -3.06 7.26 10.04
N PRO A 152 -4.02 6.45 9.56
CA PRO A 152 -3.85 5.00 9.50
C PRO A 152 -2.74 4.61 8.52
N VAL A 153 -1.95 3.62 8.93
CA VAL A 153 -0.91 2.99 8.11
C VAL A 153 -1.34 1.58 7.78
N THR A 154 -1.29 1.22 6.51
CA THR A 154 -1.43 -0.16 6.03
C THR A 154 -0.15 -0.65 5.38
N ILE A 155 -0.03 -1.96 5.22
CA ILE A 155 1.07 -2.57 4.48
C ILE A 155 0.53 -3.48 3.39
N LYS A 156 1.18 -3.47 2.21
CA LYS A 156 0.80 -4.34 1.10
C LYS A 156 1.99 -5.19 0.65
N PHE A 157 1.82 -6.52 0.61
CA PHE A 157 2.88 -7.46 0.26
C PHE A 157 2.39 -8.62 -0.62
N ARG A 158 3.29 -9.51 -1.01
CA ARG A 158 3.02 -10.75 -1.76
C ARG A 158 3.24 -11.97 -0.87
N LEU A 159 2.90 -13.17 -1.37
CA LEU A 159 3.13 -14.44 -0.67
C LEU A 159 4.59 -14.63 -0.24
N GLY A 160 5.51 -14.17 -1.05
CA GLY A 160 6.95 -14.30 -0.85
C GLY A 160 7.70 -14.06 -2.15
N ILE A 161 8.91 -14.58 -2.24
CA ILE A 161 9.74 -14.52 -3.45
C ILE A 161 9.28 -15.55 -4.48
N ASP A 162 9.22 -16.81 -4.05
CA ASP A 162 8.79 -17.98 -4.82
C ASP A 162 8.16 -18.99 -3.87
N ASP A 163 7.84 -20.21 -4.36
CA ASP A 163 7.21 -21.25 -3.56
C ASP A 163 8.13 -21.83 -2.48
N GLY A 164 9.44 -21.68 -2.64
CA GLY A 164 10.43 -22.10 -1.64
C GLY A 164 10.69 -21.05 -0.55
N LEU A 165 10.25 -19.81 -0.76
CA LEU A 165 10.48 -18.70 0.16
C LEU A 165 9.23 -17.84 0.32
N LEU A 166 8.27 -18.34 1.10
CA LEU A 166 7.05 -17.66 1.47
C LEU A 166 7.29 -16.82 2.75
N THR A 167 6.83 -15.58 2.75
CA THR A 167 7.09 -14.61 3.84
C THR A 167 5.81 -13.94 4.35
N TYR A 168 4.66 -14.21 3.77
CA TYR A 168 3.43 -13.45 4.00
C TYR A 168 2.90 -13.57 5.44
N LEU A 169 2.99 -14.76 6.06
CA LEU A 169 2.54 -14.95 7.44
C LEU A 169 3.36 -14.13 8.43
N ASP A 170 4.70 -14.16 8.28
CA ASP A 170 5.58 -13.37 9.15
C ASP A 170 5.41 -11.87 8.88
N ALA A 171 5.24 -11.47 7.62
CA ALA A 171 4.97 -10.08 7.28
C ALA A 171 3.65 -9.58 7.89
N GLY A 172 2.61 -10.40 7.85
CA GLY A 172 1.32 -10.10 8.48
C GLY A 172 1.44 -9.93 9.99
N ARG A 173 2.09 -10.87 10.68
CA ARG A 173 2.34 -10.81 12.14
C ARG A 173 3.15 -9.57 12.53
N ILE A 174 4.21 -9.27 11.79
CA ILE A 174 4.99 -8.06 12.04
C ILE A 174 4.14 -6.81 11.87
N GLY A 175 3.29 -6.75 10.84
CA GLY A 175 2.37 -5.64 10.66
C GLY A 175 1.43 -5.46 11.85
N GLU A 176 0.81 -6.54 12.31
CA GLU A 176 -0.08 -6.55 13.47
C GLU A 176 0.63 -6.11 14.75
N GLU A 177 1.79 -6.69 15.05
CA GLU A 177 2.62 -6.34 16.23
C GLU A 177 3.07 -4.87 16.24
N GLU A 178 3.33 -4.29 15.08
CA GLU A 178 3.74 -2.88 14.94
C GLU A 178 2.55 -1.91 14.82
N GLY A 179 1.31 -2.42 14.81
CA GLY A 179 0.10 -1.62 14.91
C GLY A 179 -0.39 -1.03 13.59
N VAL A 180 -0.20 -1.72 12.45
CA VAL A 180 -0.82 -1.29 11.20
C VAL A 180 -2.35 -1.45 11.26
N ALA A 181 -3.07 -0.58 10.58
CA ALA A 181 -4.53 -0.60 10.55
C ALA A 181 -5.10 -1.77 9.75
N ALA A 182 -4.37 -2.24 8.72
CA ALA A 182 -4.71 -3.43 7.95
C ALA A 182 -3.51 -3.93 7.13
N VAL A 183 -3.64 -5.17 6.63
CA VAL A 183 -2.69 -5.79 5.70
C VAL A 183 -3.38 -6.11 4.38
N GLY A 184 -2.70 -5.85 3.26
CA GLY A 184 -3.15 -6.20 1.91
C GLY A 184 -2.26 -7.29 1.32
N LEU A 185 -2.84 -8.45 1.00
CA LEU A 185 -2.12 -9.54 0.36
C LEU A 185 -2.40 -9.60 -1.14
N HIS A 186 -1.37 -9.53 -1.96
CA HIS A 186 -1.42 -10.02 -3.33
C HIS A 186 -1.03 -11.50 -3.32
N ALA A 187 -2.00 -12.37 -3.46
CA ALA A 187 -1.83 -13.82 -3.28
C ALA A 187 -1.13 -14.52 -4.46
N ARG A 188 -0.03 -13.91 -4.92
CA ARG A 188 0.99 -14.45 -5.83
C ARG A 188 2.38 -14.20 -5.27
N THR A 189 3.35 -15.02 -5.68
CA THR A 189 4.77 -14.77 -5.36
C THR A 189 5.36 -13.66 -6.24
N ALA A 190 6.55 -13.16 -5.87
CA ALA A 190 7.27 -12.19 -6.70
C ALA A 190 7.70 -12.81 -8.05
N ALA A 191 8.08 -14.09 -8.05
CA ALA A 191 8.46 -14.82 -9.27
C ALA A 191 7.31 -14.97 -10.26
N GLN A 192 6.07 -15.15 -9.79
CA GLN A 192 4.90 -15.25 -10.65
C GLN A 192 4.56 -13.95 -11.38
N LEU A 193 5.00 -12.80 -10.89
CA LEU A 193 4.58 -11.49 -11.41
C LEU A 193 3.04 -11.37 -11.45
N TYR A 194 2.44 -11.56 -12.62
CA TYR A 194 0.98 -11.56 -12.86
C TYR A 194 0.50 -12.86 -13.52
N ASP A 195 1.39 -13.85 -13.69
CA ASP A 195 1.06 -15.12 -14.33
C ASP A 195 0.35 -16.08 -13.38
N GLY A 196 -0.39 -17.01 -13.95
CA GLY A 196 -1.16 -18.02 -13.22
C GLY A 196 -2.29 -17.42 -12.39
N GLU A 197 -2.86 -18.26 -11.51
CA GLU A 197 -3.96 -17.88 -10.65
C GLU A 197 -3.49 -17.36 -9.28
N SER A 198 -4.30 -16.50 -8.68
CA SER A 198 -4.10 -16.03 -7.30
C SER A 198 -4.48 -17.14 -6.33
N ARG A 199 -3.70 -17.35 -5.28
CA ARG A 199 -3.98 -18.35 -4.23
C ARG A 199 -4.93 -17.78 -3.21
N TRP A 200 -6.23 -17.95 -3.45
CA TRP A 200 -7.28 -17.43 -2.57
C TRP A 200 -7.31 -18.08 -1.19
N ASP A 201 -6.82 -19.30 -1.08
CA ASP A 201 -6.67 -20.06 0.17
C ASP A 201 -5.61 -19.46 1.12
N ALA A 202 -4.78 -18.55 0.64
CA ALA A 202 -3.81 -17.82 1.45
C ALA A 202 -4.35 -16.52 2.06
N ILE A 203 -5.58 -16.12 1.72
CA ILE A 203 -6.30 -14.96 2.25
C ILE A 203 -7.35 -15.42 3.26
#